data_8166f2777cd649ff97cf32582db9aa57
#
_entry.id   8166f2777cd649ff97cf32582db9aa57
#
_cell.length_a   1.000
_cell.length_b   1.000
_cell.length_c   1.000
_cell.angle_alpha   90.00
_cell.angle_beta   90.00
_cell.angle_gamma   90.00
#
_symmetry.space_group_name_H-M   'P 1'
#
loop_
_entity.id
_entity.type
_entity.pdbx_description
1 polymer ?
#
loop_
_entity_poly.entity_id
_entity_poly.type
_entity_poly.pdbx_seq_one_letter_code
_entity_poly.pdbx_strand_id
1 'polypeptide(L)'
;MTNLTKRYLDLSVPTTFKNNFQSTAKSFSTNILIIGGSYSGLSTLRSLQLHLSKHINAQKSPKKRKVSITLVEPRDGLLNILGIPKCIVDLEFAESQYVKFCSLNNCKFTNILSSNKGLGEDDGELWIEGSEDNGLFEINYVQGKVTYLDQFKAQYHLNGDVMDKGIIEFDYVVLCSGRDRNWPTTPISHCLSDYLDEMKKAKSQIEDASTITVIGAGAVGIEIAGDIKTKYPAKTVNLIHPHESFPPEPLSIEFKNTIQESIETAGINIYLNTRIKHQLPNSTDLLTTSDKVISSDLNIWTNSKSNNTNFLSSEFTRKFITPSKNISVNQYLQLSSESDTTYENFFVLGDLVDLPIIKSAGWAMFMGRQTANNITNLIFNGEVVEPLPDLKNIPFGMVLIGGNNEIVSELCGEVEVDNEHYVQEYQDYCIGKVRATLDM
;
A
#
# COMPACT_ATOMS: atom_id res chain seq x y z
N MET A 1 -17.08 -36.42 -13.88
CA MET A 1 -15.72 -35.94 -14.12
C MET A 1 -15.74 -35.06 -15.37
N THR A 2 -16.06 -33.80 -15.20
CA THR A 2 -16.07 -32.82 -16.29
C THR A 2 -14.72 -32.10 -16.24
N ASN A 3 -13.94 -32.27 -17.31
CA ASN A 3 -12.67 -31.62 -17.52
C ASN A 3 -12.87 -30.08 -17.53
N LEU A 4 -12.58 -29.43 -16.41
CA LEU A 4 -12.40 -27.97 -16.34
C LEU A 4 -11.02 -27.66 -16.94
N THR A 5 -11.03 -27.19 -18.17
CA THR A 5 -9.85 -26.72 -18.88
C THR A 5 -9.31 -25.49 -18.16
N LYS A 6 -8.15 -25.62 -17.48
CA LYS A 6 -7.37 -24.47 -16.98
C LYS A 6 -7.16 -23.51 -18.15
N ARG A 7 -7.78 -22.33 -18.09
CA ARG A 7 -7.57 -21.30 -19.11
C ARG A 7 -6.33 -20.47 -18.74
N TYR A 8 -5.18 -21.02 -19.02
CA TYR A 8 -3.97 -20.23 -19.13
C TYR A 8 -4.10 -19.33 -20.34
N LEU A 9 -3.89 -18.05 -20.12
CA LEU A 9 -3.78 -17.07 -21.17
C LEU A 9 -2.38 -17.18 -21.76
N ASP A 10 -2.20 -18.04 -22.76
CA ASP A 10 -0.95 -18.13 -23.51
C ASP A 10 -0.74 -16.83 -24.29
N LEU A 11 0.22 -16.00 -23.85
CA LEU A 11 0.58 -14.74 -24.46
C LEU A 11 1.24 -14.86 -25.84
N SER A 12 1.53 -16.10 -26.29
CA SER A 12 1.98 -16.39 -27.66
C SER A 12 0.86 -16.30 -28.69
N VAL A 13 -0.42 -16.16 -28.27
CA VAL A 13 -1.58 -16.03 -29.17
C VAL A 13 -1.83 -14.57 -29.49
N PRO A 14 -1.74 -14.15 -30.77
CA PRO A 14 -1.87 -12.75 -31.15
C PRO A 14 -3.29 -12.21 -30.94
N THR A 15 -3.39 -10.92 -30.55
CA THR A 15 -4.51 -9.97 -30.75
C THR A 15 -5.96 -10.43 -30.46
N THR A 16 -6.34 -11.66 -30.72
CA THR A 16 -7.69 -12.20 -30.47
C THR A 16 -8.01 -12.40 -28.99
N PHE A 17 -7.00 -12.57 -28.18
CA PHE A 17 -7.15 -12.82 -26.75
C PHE A 17 -7.41 -11.52 -25.94
N LYS A 18 -6.75 -10.40 -26.35
CA LYS A 18 -7.04 -9.06 -25.80
C LYS A 18 -8.50 -8.67 -25.98
N ASN A 19 -9.09 -9.10 -27.10
CA ASN A 19 -10.51 -8.89 -27.39
C ASN A 19 -11.45 -9.76 -26.53
N ASN A 20 -11.00 -10.92 -26.04
CA ASN A 20 -11.83 -11.79 -25.19
C ASN A 20 -11.92 -11.29 -23.74
N PHE A 21 -10.84 -10.74 -23.18
CA PHE A 21 -10.88 -10.10 -21.85
C PHE A 21 -11.78 -8.85 -21.88
N GLN A 22 -11.64 -8.02 -22.91
CA GLN A 22 -12.53 -6.88 -23.15
C GLN A 22 -13.97 -7.31 -23.49
N SER A 23 -14.17 -8.46 -24.15
CA SER A 23 -15.51 -8.95 -24.51
C SER A 23 -16.24 -9.55 -23.32
N THR A 24 -15.55 -10.21 -22.39
CA THR A 24 -16.15 -10.69 -21.14
C THR A 24 -16.58 -9.52 -20.27
N ALA A 25 -15.74 -8.49 -20.09
CA ALA A 25 -16.11 -7.28 -19.37
C ALA A 25 -17.36 -6.59 -19.95
N LYS A 26 -17.51 -6.53 -21.28
CA LYS A 26 -18.70 -5.98 -21.96
C LYS A 26 -20.00 -6.78 -21.71
N SER A 27 -19.91 -8.00 -21.21
CA SER A 27 -21.09 -8.80 -20.86
C SER A 27 -21.66 -8.45 -19.48
N PHE A 28 -20.90 -7.74 -18.63
CA PHE A 28 -21.33 -7.35 -17.28
C PHE A 28 -22.03 -5.99 -17.29
N SER A 29 -22.98 -5.83 -16.39
CA SER A 29 -23.77 -4.59 -16.28
C SER A 29 -23.08 -3.50 -15.46
N THR A 30 -22.03 -3.85 -14.72
CA THR A 30 -21.26 -2.90 -13.90
C THR A 30 -19.80 -3.37 -13.78
N ASN A 31 -18.86 -2.47 -14.10
CA ASN A 31 -17.42 -2.73 -14.06
C ASN A 31 -16.77 -1.82 -13.01
N ILE A 32 -16.06 -2.40 -12.06
CA ILE A 32 -15.34 -1.71 -11.01
C ILE A 32 -13.84 -1.92 -11.21
N LEU A 33 -13.07 -0.84 -11.29
CA LEU A 33 -11.62 -0.89 -11.39
C LEU A 33 -10.99 -0.49 -10.05
N ILE A 34 -10.08 -1.32 -9.53
CA ILE A 34 -9.26 -1.01 -8.35
C ILE A 34 -7.80 -0.90 -8.78
N ILE A 35 -7.17 0.25 -8.54
CA ILE A 35 -5.78 0.53 -8.92
C ILE A 35 -4.90 0.51 -7.67
N GLY A 36 -4.19 -0.60 -7.45
CA GLY A 36 -3.36 -0.88 -6.28
C GLY A 36 -3.95 -1.98 -5.39
N GLY A 37 -3.16 -3.00 -5.08
CA GLY A 37 -3.54 -4.21 -4.34
C GLY A 37 -2.85 -4.34 -2.97
N SER A 38 -2.68 -3.22 -2.25
CA SER A 38 -2.20 -3.22 -0.87
C SER A 38 -3.39 -3.03 0.11
N TYR A 39 -3.16 -2.46 1.30
CA TYR A 39 -4.15 -2.37 2.38
C TYR A 39 -5.53 -1.85 1.96
N SER A 40 -5.59 -0.67 1.34
CA SER A 40 -6.88 -0.09 0.94
C SER A 40 -7.52 -0.81 -0.24
N GLY A 41 -6.72 -1.24 -1.24
CA GLY A 41 -7.24 -1.95 -2.40
C GLY A 41 -7.80 -3.33 -2.06
N LEU A 42 -7.08 -4.12 -1.27
CA LEU A 42 -7.56 -5.43 -0.80
C LEU A 42 -8.76 -5.29 0.14
N SER A 43 -8.74 -4.30 1.05
CA SER A 43 -9.89 -4.02 1.90
C SER A 43 -11.14 -3.64 1.09
N THR A 44 -10.97 -2.85 0.03
CA THR A 44 -12.05 -2.52 -0.90
C THR A 44 -12.55 -3.76 -1.63
N LEU A 45 -11.63 -4.54 -2.21
CA LEU A 45 -11.97 -5.77 -2.95
C LEU A 45 -12.74 -6.75 -2.07
N ARG A 46 -12.23 -7.04 -0.88
CA ARG A 46 -12.87 -7.95 0.08
C ARG A 46 -14.25 -7.46 0.51
N SER A 47 -14.38 -6.20 0.84
CA SER A 47 -15.64 -5.62 1.27
C SER A 47 -16.67 -5.56 0.13
N LEU A 48 -16.25 -5.28 -1.10
CA LEU A 48 -17.13 -5.34 -2.29
C LEU A 48 -17.66 -6.75 -2.49
N GLN A 49 -16.82 -7.78 -2.40
CA GLN A 49 -17.26 -9.17 -2.51
C GLN A 49 -18.41 -9.47 -1.51
N LEU A 50 -18.20 -9.10 -0.25
CA LEU A 50 -19.19 -9.34 0.81
C LEU A 50 -20.50 -8.58 0.58
N HIS A 51 -20.42 -7.30 0.25
CA HIS A 51 -21.59 -6.45 0.07
C HIS A 51 -22.36 -6.79 -1.20
N LEU A 52 -21.66 -6.94 -2.34
CA LEU A 52 -22.26 -7.25 -3.63
C LEU A 52 -22.92 -8.63 -3.63
N SER A 53 -22.27 -9.66 -3.06
CA SER A 53 -22.86 -11.00 -2.96
C SER A 53 -24.18 -10.98 -2.18
N LYS A 54 -24.25 -10.27 -1.06
CA LYS A 54 -25.50 -10.11 -0.30
C LYS A 54 -26.61 -9.45 -1.14
N HIS A 55 -26.29 -8.34 -1.83
CA HIS A 55 -27.27 -7.60 -2.61
C HIS A 55 -27.74 -8.37 -3.87
N ILE A 56 -26.81 -9.02 -4.60
CA ILE A 56 -27.14 -9.80 -5.78
C ILE A 56 -28.01 -10.99 -5.42
N ASN A 57 -27.70 -11.68 -4.31
CA ASN A 57 -28.49 -12.82 -3.85
C ASN A 57 -29.89 -12.42 -3.34
N ALA A 58 -30.03 -11.21 -2.81
CA ALA A 58 -31.32 -10.68 -2.37
C ALA A 58 -32.23 -10.22 -3.52
N GLN A 59 -31.72 -10.07 -4.76
CA GLN A 59 -32.52 -9.65 -5.92
C GLN A 59 -33.57 -10.68 -6.29
N LYS A 60 -34.83 -10.29 -6.28
CA LYS A 60 -35.97 -11.10 -6.75
C LYS A 60 -36.21 -11.01 -8.27
N SER A 61 -35.46 -10.13 -8.96
CA SER A 61 -35.60 -9.93 -10.40
C SER A 61 -35.08 -11.13 -11.19
N PRO A 62 -35.78 -11.54 -12.28
CA PRO A 62 -35.28 -12.56 -13.18
C PRO A 62 -34.00 -12.14 -13.95
N LYS A 63 -33.78 -10.82 -14.09
CA LYS A 63 -32.52 -10.25 -14.62
C LYS A 63 -31.70 -9.71 -13.46
N LYS A 64 -30.82 -10.53 -12.91
CA LYS A 64 -29.87 -10.11 -11.90
C LYS A 64 -28.78 -9.23 -12.54
N ARG A 65 -28.33 -8.21 -11.79
CA ARG A 65 -27.21 -7.37 -12.21
C ARG A 65 -25.90 -8.18 -12.14
N LYS A 66 -25.12 -8.13 -13.19
CA LYS A 66 -23.78 -8.71 -13.21
C LYS A 66 -22.75 -7.66 -12.81
N VAL A 67 -21.74 -8.05 -12.08
CA VAL A 67 -20.65 -7.16 -11.61
C VAL A 67 -19.30 -7.80 -11.93
N SER A 68 -18.40 -7.01 -12.50
CA SER A 68 -17.00 -7.37 -12.70
C SER A 68 -16.11 -6.42 -11.91
N ILE A 69 -15.20 -6.97 -11.10
CA ILE A 69 -14.19 -6.20 -10.38
C ILE A 69 -12.83 -6.56 -10.99
N THR A 70 -12.07 -5.54 -11.38
CA THR A 70 -10.71 -5.72 -11.88
C THR A 70 -9.72 -5.04 -10.94
N LEU A 71 -8.82 -5.83 -10.34
CA LEU A 71 -7.68 -5.35 -9.58
C LEU A 71 -6.47 -5.24 -10.51
N VAL A 72 -5.83 -4.06 -10.57
CA VAL A 72 -4.53 -3.88 -11.23
C VAL A 72 -3.47 -3.63 -10.17
N GLU A 73 -2.55 -4.58 -10.00
CA GLU A 73 -1.47 -4.54 -9.03
C GLU A 73 -0.22 -5.21 -9.60
N PRO A 74 0.96 -4.59 -9.53
CA PRO A 74 2.18 -5.21 -10.05
C PRO A 74 2.68 -6.40 -9.22
N ARG A 75 2.41 -6.45 -7.89
CA ARG A 75 2.82 -7.57 -7.03
C ARG A 75 1.83 -8.73 -7.09
N ASP A 76 2.35 -9.94 -6.99
CA ASP A 76 1.54 -11.17 -6.90
C ASP A 76 1.03 -11.46 -5.46
N GLY A 77 1.17 -10.48 -4.57
CA GLY A 77 0.78 -10.58 -3.16
C GLY A 77 0.75 -9.25 -2.42
N LEU A 78 0.27 -9.31 -1.19
CA LEU A 78 0.39 -8.21 -0.22
C LEU A 78 1.78 -8.22 0.40
N LEU A 79 2.55 -7.16 0.22
CA LEU A 79 3.72 -6.87 1.04
C LEU A 79 3.30 -5.98 2.21
N ASN A 80 3.49 -6.46 3.44
CA ASN A 80 3.31 -5.66 4.64
C ASN A 80 4.49 -4.69 4.80
N ILE A 81 4.36 -3.49 4.23
CA ILE A 81 5.43 -2.49 4.23
C ILE A 81 5.75 -1.95 5.63
N LEU A 82 4.87 -2.16 6.61
CA LEU A 82 5.15 -1.81 8.01
C LEU A 82 6.33 -2.61 8.56
N GLY A 83 6.48 -3.87 8.13
CA GLY A 83 7.56 -4.75 8.58
C GLY A 83 8.93 -4.51 7.94
N ILE A 84 9.03 -3.66 6.91
CA ILE A 84 10.29 -3.43 6.17
C ILE A 84 11.46 -3.02 7.08
N PRO A 85 11.28 -2.19 8.12
CA PRO A 85 12.35 -1.86 9.05
C PRO A 85 13.08 -3.08 9.60
N LYS A 86 12.35 -4.10 10.03
CA LYS A 86 12.92 -5.36 10.54
C LYS A 86 13.35 -6.31 9.41
N CYS A 87 12.66 -6.32 8.28
CA CYS A 87 12.98 -7.20 7.15
C CYS A 87 14.40 -7.01 6.61
N ILE A 88 14.93 -5.79 6.63
CA ILE A 88 16.29 -5.49 6.15
C ILE A 88 17.40 -6.00 7.07
N VAL A 89 17.07 -6.50 8.25
CA VAL A 89 18.03 -7.09 9.21
C VAL A 89 17.70 -8.54 9.56
N ASP A 90 16.51 -9.03 9.21
CA ASP A 90 16.02 -10.37 9.56
C ASP A 90 15.26 -10.99 8.37
N LEU A 91 15.88 -11.96 7.69
CA LEU A 91 15.32 -12.57 6.48
C LEU A 91 14.18 -13.57 6.77
N GLU A 92 14.23 -14.25 7.91
CA GLU A 92 13.14 -15.14 8.32
C GLU A 92 11.88 -14.33 8.61
N PHE A 93 12.05 -13.19 9.27
CA PHE A 93 10.97 -12.24 9.48
C PHE A 93 10.46 -11.66 8.13
N ALA A 94 11.35 -11.35 7.20
CA ALA A 94 10.98 -10.80 5.90
C ALA A 94 10.02 -11.70 5.12
N GLU A 95 10.24 -13.02 5.12
CA GLU A 95 9.35 -13.98 4.44
C GLU A 95 7.92 -13.90 4.98
N SER A 96 7.76 -13.74 6.31
CA SER A 96 6.45 -13.65 6.95
C SER A 96 5.64 -12.39 6.55
N GLN A 97 6.32 -11.36 6.03
CA GLN A 97 5.71 -10.08 5.67
C GLN A 97 5.15 -10.04 4.25
N TYR A 98 5.32 -11.10 3.46
CA TYR A 98 4.77 -11.21 2.12
C TYR A 98 3.69 -12.28 2.06
N VAL A 99 2.47 -11.89 1.72
CA VAL A 99 1.32 -12.80 1.60
C VAL A 99 0.91 -12.89 0.14
N LYS A 100 1.22 -14.01 -0.50
CA LYS A 100 0.82 -14.24 -1.90
C LYS A 100 -0.70 -14.20 -2.05
N PHE A 101 -1.21 -13.67 -3.17
CA PHE A 101 -2.65 -13.65 -3.43
C PHE A 101 -3.27 -15.05 -3.50
N CYS A 102 -2.51 -16.07 -3.92
CA CYS A 102 -2.96 -17.46 -3.88
C CYS A 102 -3.27 -17.97 -2.47
N SER A 103 -2.61 -17.39 -1.45
CA SER A 103 -2.84 -17.74 -0.05
C SER A 103 -4.04 -17.01 0.57
N LEU A 104 -4.74 -16.15 -0.18
CA LEU A 104 -5.93 -15.45 0.31
C LEU A 104 -7.12 -16.42 0.34
N ASN A 105 -7.61 -16.75 1.53
CA ASN A 105 -8.67 -17.74 1.70
C ASN A 105 -9.99 -17.33 1.01
N ASN A 106 -10.31 -16.04 1.04
CA ASN A 106 -11.61 -15.52 0.63
C ASN A 106 -11.53 -14.51 -0.54
N CYS A 107 -10.37 -14.36 -1.18
CA CYS A 107 -10.18 -13.43 -2.29
C CYS A 107 -9.59 -14.19 -3.48
N LYS A 108 -10.41 -15.02 -4.11
CA LYS A 108 -10.00 -15.79 -5.31
C LYS A 108 -10.31 -15.00 -6.57
N PHE A 109 -9.45 -15.10 -7.56
CA PHE A 109 -9.63 -14.43 -8.85
C PHE A 109 -10.27 -15.39 -9.86
N THR A 110 -11.26 -14.89 -10.59
CA THR A 110 -11.90 -15.64 -11.69
C THR A 110 -11.00 -15.70 -12.91
N ASN A 111 -10.28 -14.60 -13.17
CA ASN A 111 -9.33 -14.50 -14.27
C ASN A 111 -8.06 -13.79 -13.82
N ILE A 112 -6.92 -14.26 -14.34
CA ILE A 112 -5.61 -13.63 -14.10
C ILE A 112 -4.96 -13.32 -15.44
N LEU A 113 -4.48 -12.09 -15.58
CA LEU A 113 -3.70 -11.64 -16.72
C LEU A 113 -2.30 -11.25 -16.24
N SER A 114 -1.31 -12.02 -16.61
CA SER A 114 0.09 -11.82 -16.23
C SER A 114 1.02 -12.22 -17.35
N SER A 115 2.16 -11.54 -17.46
CA SER A 115 3.28 -11.96 -18.30
C SER A 115 4.16 -13.04 -17.63
N ASN A 116 4.00 -13.22 -16.30
CA ASN A 116 4.72 -14.24 -15.57
C ASN A 116 4.06 -15.61 -15.78
N LYS A 117 4.72 -16.45 -16.59
CA LYS A 117 4.23 -17.82 -16.89
C LYS A 117 4.19 -18.74 -15.67
N GLY A 118 5.00 -18.48 -14.63
CA GLY A 118 5.03 -19.25 -13.39
C GLY A 118 3.91 -18.86 -12.41
N LEU A 119 3.18 -17.79 -12.67
CA LEU A 119 2.08 -17.40 -11.80
C LEU A 119 0.93 -18.38 -11.98
N GLY A 120 0.78 -19.34 -11.05
CA GLY A 120 -0.27 -20.36 -11.08
C GLY A 120 0.17 -21.76 -11.50
N GLU A 121 1.43 -22.01 -11.87
CA GLU A 121 1.92 -23.37 -12.13
C GLU A 121 2.27 -24.10 -10.81
N ASP A 122 2.91 -23.41 -9.87
CA ASP A 122 3.29 -23.99 -8.56
C ASP A 122 2.23 -23.74 -7.46
N ASP A 123 1.36 -22.76 -7.62
CA ASP A 123 0.41 -22.29 -6.62
C ASP A 123 -1.02 -22.75 -6.95
N GLY A 124 -1.26 -24.02 -7.15
CA GLY A 124 -2.46 -24.72 -7.64
C GLY A 124 -3.86 -24.20 -7.30
N GLU A 125 -4.04 -23.07 -6.62
CA GLU A 125 -5.32 -22.63 -6.09
C GLU A 125 -5.61 -21.12 -6.17
N LEU A 126 -5.01 -20.37 -7.11
CA LEU A 126 -5.43 -18.99 -7.38
C LEU A 126 -6.87 -18.88 -7.93
N TRP A 127 -7.47 -20.01 -8.23
CA TRP A 127 -8.75 -20.12 -8.93
C TRP A 127 -9.90 -20.45 -7.99
N ILE A 128 -11.05 -19.81 -8.18
CA ILE A 128 -12.30 -20.28 -7.60
C ILE A 128 -12.74 -21.51 -8.41
N GLU A 129 -12.76 -22.69 -7.79
CA GLU A 129 -13.63 -23.76 -8.27
C GLU A 129 -15.08 -23.31 -8.06
N GLY A 130 -15.76 -23.07 -9.21
CA GLY A 130 -17.19 -22.85 -9.26
C GLY A 130 -17.73 -21.95 -8.14
N SER A 131 -17.70 -20.64 -8.30
CA SER A 131 -18.55 -19.83 -7.44
C SER A 131 -20.00 -20.29 -7.64
N GLU A 132 -20.71 -20.58 -6.57
CA GLU A 132 -22.15 -20.84 -6.58
C GLU A 132 -22.94 -19.64 -7.13
N ASP A 133 -22.26 -18.55 -7.50
CA ASP A 133 -22.80 -17.25 -7.91
C ASP A 133 -23.33 -17.20 -9.34
N ASN A 134 -23.53 -18.34 -10.01
CA ASN A 134 -24.19 -18.43 -11.33
C ASN A 134 -23.61 -17.47 -12.41
N GLY A 135 -22.33 -17.10 -12.34
CA GLY A 135 -21.67 -16.21 -13.31
C GLY A 135 -22.15 -14.74 -13.25
N LEU A 136 -22.69 -14.32 -12.11
CA LEU A 136 -23.15 -12.94 -11.91
C LEU A 136 -22.07 -12.03 -11.34
N PHE A 137 -21.00 -12.62 -10.81
CA PHE A 137 -19.90 -11.93 -10.17
C PHE A 137 -18.57 -12.45 -10.71
N GLU A 138 -17.65 -11.56 -11.02
CA GLU A 138 -16.34 -11.89 -11.59
C GLU A 138 -15.28 -11.02 -10.98
N ILE A 139 -14.15 -11.61 -10.56
CA ILE A 139 -13.01 -10.89 -10.04
C ILE A 139 -11.81 -11.17 -10.92
N ASN A 140 -11.23 -10.11 -11.47
CA ASN A 140 -10.11 -10.18 -12.38
C ASN A 140 -8.87 -9.56 -11.72
N TYR A 141 -7.72 -10.20 -11.90
CA TYR A 141 -6.44 -9.67 -11.50
C TYR A 141 -5.57 -9.43 -12.73
N VAL A 142 -5.06 -8.20 -12.86
CA VAL A 142 -4.09 -7.81 -13.87
C VAL A 142 -2.76 -7.52 -13.16
N GLN A 143 -1.77 -8.37 -13.36
CA GLN A 143 -0.42 -8.18 -12.83
C GLN A 143 0.31 -7.14 -13.68
N GLY A 144 0.14 -5.91 -13.34
CA GLY A 144 0.67 -4.80 -14.13
C GLY A 144 0.48 -3.45 -13.44
N LYS A 145 0.82 -2.41 -14.16
CA LYS A 145 0.77 -1.03 -13.68
C LYS A 145 -0.10 -0.19 -14.59
N VAL A 146 -1.04 0.57 -14.00
CA VAL A 146 -1.78 1.60 -14.74
C VAL A 146 -0.83 2.73 -15.11
N THR A 147 -0.87 3.14 -16.38
CA THR A 147 0.02 4.16 -16.94
C THR A 147 -0.72 5.41 -17.42
N TYR A 148 -2.04 5.31 -17.58
CA TYR A 148 -2.91 6.44 -17.92
C TYR A 148 -4.31 6.21 -17.38
N LEU A 149 -4.95 7.27 -16.87
CA LEU A 149 -6.34 7.28 -16.41
C LEU A 149 -7.00 8.60 -16.79
N ASP A 150 -8.15 8.51 -17.42
CA ASP A 150 -9.10 9.62 -17.61
C ASP A 150 -10.50 9.23 -17.06
N GLN A 151 -11.52 10.04 -17.33
CA GLN A 151 -12.86 9.81 -16.80
C GLN A 151 -13.58 8.56 -17.37
N PHE A 152 -13.03 7.91 -18.40
CA PHE A 152 -13.72 6.80 -19.10
C PHE A 152 -12.94 5.50 -19.09
N LYS A 153 -11.59 5.57 -19.01
CA LYS A 153 -10.71 4.41 -19.20
C LYS A 153 -9.40 4.53 -18.47
N ALA A 154 -8.83 3.39 -18.16
CA ALA A 154 -7.45 3.22 -17.74
C ALA A 154 -6.66 2.45 -18.78
N GLN A 155 -5.39 2.85 -19.00
CA GLN A 155 -4.43 2.05 -19.75
C GLN A 155 -3.46 1.40 -18.76
N TYR A 156 -3.05 0.18 -19.02
CA TYR A 156 -2.08 -0.54 -18.20
C TYR A 156 -1.00 -1.20 -19.05
N HIS A 157 0.15 -1.48 -18.43
CA HIS A 157 1.18 -2.36 -18.96
C HIS A 157 1.32 -3.56 -18.02
N LEU A 158 1.55 -4.75 -18.59
CA LEU A 158 1.90 -5.91 -17.79
C LEU A 158 3.34 -5.81 -17.29
N ASN A 159 3.63 -6.48 -16.18
CA ASN A 159 4.99 -6.53 -15.66
C ASN A 159 5.94 -7.17 -16.68
N GLY A 160 7.15 -6.60 -16.80
CA GLY A 160 8.21 -7.15 -17.67
C GLY A 160 8.01 -6.93 -19.16
N ASP A 161 6.86 -6.45 -19.63
CA ASP A 161 6.62 -6.17 -21.04
C ASP A 161 5.87 -4.85 -21.25
N VAL A 162 6.62 -3.79 -21.60
CA VAL A 162 6.06 -2.47 -21.92
C VAL A 162 5.29 -2.45 -23.23
N MET A 163 5.44 -3.46 -24.10
CA MET A 163 4.71 -3.59 -25.35
C MET A 163 3.36 -4.26 -25.12
N ASP A 164 3.22 -5.05 -24.06
CA ASP A 164 1.95 -5.68 -23.72
C ASP A 164 1.10 -4.76 -22.83
N LYS A 165 0.23 -4.01 -23.50
CA LYS A 165 -0.65 -2.99 -22.92
C LYS A 165 -2.09 -3.27 -23.23
N GLY A 166 -2.97 -2.88 -22.31
CA GLY A 166 -4.41 -2.98 -22.51
C GLY A 166 -5.14 -1.73 -22.03
N ILE A 167 -6.44 -1.75 -22.29
CA ILE A 167 -7.38 -0.71 -21.85
C ILE A 167 -8.46 -1.37 -21.03
N ILE A 168 -8.82 -0.75 -19.89
CA ILE A 168 -9.94 -1.14 -19.04
C ILE A 168 -10.94 0.03 -19.05
N GLU A 169 -12.17 -0.23 -19.51
CA GLU A 169 -13.31 0.65 -19.33
C GLU A 169 -13.99 0.30 -18.02
N PHE A 170 -14.46 1.29 -17.28
CA PHE A 170 -15.06 1.12 -15.95
C PHE A 170 -16.27 2.02 -15.75
N ASP A 171 -17.18 1.60 -14.88
CA ASP A 171 -18.27 2.43 -14.35
C ASP A 171 -17.84 3.09 -13.04
N TYR A 172 -17.03 2.41 -12.21
CA TYR A 172 -16.46 2.92 -10.97
C TYR A 172 -14.97 2.65 -10.93
N VAL A 173 -14.21 3.57 -10.33
CA VAL A 173 -12.76 3.39 -10.13
C VAL A 173 -12.34 3.78 -8.73
N VAL A 174 -11.42 3.00 -8.17
CA VAL A 174 -10.82 3.21 -6.84
C VAL A 174 -9.32 3.40 -6.98
N LEU A 175 -8.83 4.58 -6.63
CA LEU A 175 -7.42 4.95 -6.68
C LEU A 175 -6.77 4.66 -5.32
N CYS A 176 -5.91 3.67 -5.25
CA CYS A 176 -5.21 3.25 -4.04
C CYS A 176 -3.76 2.81 -4.31
N SER A 177 -3.12 3.47 -5.28
CA SER A 177 -1.74 3.21 -5.71
C SER A 177 -0.66 3.62 -4.71
N GLY A 178 -1.04 4.31 -3.63
CA GLY A 178 -0.16 4.66 -2.52
C GLY A 178 0.98 5.60 -2.90
N ARG A 179 2.07 5.47 -2.15
CA ARG A 179 3.27 6.32 -2.30
C ARG A 179 4.52 5.47 -2.06
N ASP A 180 5.59 5.79 -2.79
CA ASP A 180 6.87 5.12 -2.65
C ASP A 180 7.83 5.91 -1.77
N ARG A 181 8.80 5.20 -1.23
CA ARG A 181 10.02 5.72 -0.59
C ARG A 181 11.25 5.27 -1.37
N ASN A 182 12.42 5.64 -0.89
CA ASN A 182 13.65 5.14 -1.47
C ASN A 182 13.86 3.66 -1.10
N TRP A 183 14.57 2.92 -1.96
CA TRP A 183 15.05 1.59 -1.61
C TRP A 183 16.03 1.67 -0.41
N PRO A 184 15.99 0.73 0.53
CA PRO A 184 15.18 -0.47 0.61
C PRO A 184 13.81 -0.27 1.28
N THR A 185 13.42 0.94 1.69
CA THR A 185 12.19 1.19 2.45
C THR A 185 10.92 1.01 1.63
N THR A 186 11.01 1.04 0.31
CA THR A 186 9.99 0.53 -0.61
C THR A 186 10.66 -0.43 -1.59
N PRO A 187 10.49 -1.74 -1.43
CA PRO A 187 10.97 -2.75 -2.39
C PRO A 187 10.32 -2.58 -3.76
N ILE A 188 11.08 -2.85 -4.81
CA ILE A 188 10.63 -2.72 -6.20
C ILE A 188 10.18 -4.05 -6.81
N SER A 189 10.41 -5.15 -6.13
CA SER A 189 10.03 -6.52 -6.50
C SER A 189 8.53 -6.70 -6.70
N HIS A 190 8.17 -7.67 -7.54
CA HIS A 190 6.80 -8.00 -7.87
C HIS A 190 6.39 -9.40 -7.42
N CYS A 191 7.30 -10.18 -6.86
CA CYS A 191 7.05 -11.52 -6.32
C CYS A 191 7.87 -11.76 -5.05
N LEU A 192 7.53 -12.82 -4.31
CA LEU A 192 8.20 -13.17 -3.04
C LEU A 192 9.70 -13.42 -3.21
N SER A 193 10.12 -14.18 -4.25
CA SER A 193 11.53 -14.51 -4.46
C SER A 193 12.39 -13.26 -4.65
N ASP A 194 11.96 -12.36 -5.54
CA ASP A 194 12.67 -11.12 -5.84
C ASP A 194 12.69 -10.20 -4.61
N TYR A 195 11.61 -10.17 -3.84
CA TYR A 195 11.54 -9.43 -2.59
C TYR A 195 12.55 -9.94 -1.56
N LEU A 196 12.67 -11.25 -1.38
CA LEU A 196 13.64 -11.83 -0.46
C LEU A 196 15.09 -11.55 -0.92
N ASP A 197 15.36 -11.55 -2.21
CA ASP A 197 16.66 -11.17 -2.76
C ASP A 197 16.98 -9.69 -2.50
N GLU A 198 15.99 -8.80 -2.60
CA GLU A 198 16.15 -7.39 -2.21
C GLU A 198 16.48 -7.24 -0.71
N MET A 199 15.76 -7.95 0.16
CA MET A 199 16.02 -7.90 1.62
C MET A 199 17.39 -8.48 1.96
N LYS A 200 17.79 -9.58 1.31
CA LYS A 200 19.13 -10.15 1.45
C LYS A 200 20.23 -9.18 1.03
N LYS A 201 20.02 -8.45 -0.07
CA LYS A 201 20.95 -7.41 -0.53
C LYS A 201 21.05 -6.26 0.48
N ALA A 202 19.92 -5.77 0.99
CA ALA A 202 19.91 -4.72 1.99
C ALA A 202 20.61 -5.14 3.28
N LYS A 203 20.33 -6.36 3.75
CA LYS A 203 20.98 -6.95 4.93
C LYS A 203 22.50 -7.04 4.75
N SER A 204 22.99 -7.53 3.60
CA SER A 204 24.42 -7.59 3.31
C SER A 204 25.09 -6.21 3.35
N GLN A 205 24.46 -5.19 2.77
CA GLN A 205 24.98 -3.82 2.83
C GLN A 205 25.08 -3.28 4.26
N ILE A 206 24.08 -3.62 5.09
CA ILE A 206 24.07 -3.26 6.51
C ILE A 206 25.18 -4.01 7.26
N GLU A 207 25.39 -5.31 6.96
CA GLU A 207 26.44 -6.12 7.59
C GLU A 207 27.85 -5.61 7.26
N ASP A 208 28.08 -5.18 6.04
CA ASP A 208 29.38 -4.68 5.57
C ASP A 208 29.74 -3.28 6.11
N ALA A 209 28.73 -2.46 6.43
CA ALA A 209 28.91 -1.10 6.92
C ALA A 209 29.23 -1.06 8.43
N SER A 210 30.20 -0.25 8.86
CA SER A 210 30.48 0.04 10.27
C SER A 210 29.64 1.20 10.79
N THR A 211 29.45 2.22 9.94
CA THR A 211 28.65 3.42 10.26
C THR A 211 27.49 3.52 9.29
N ILE A 212 26.28 3.53 9.80
CA ILE A 212 25.04 3.58 9.02
C ILE A 212 24.30 4.88 9.37
N THR A 213 23.92 5.63 8.36
CA THR A 213 23.17 6.86 8.55
C THR A 213 21.77 6.74 7.96
N VAL A 214 20.76 6.87 8.82
CA VAL A 214 19.33 6.92 8.45
C VAL A 214 18.93 8.39 8.31
N ILE A 215 18.45 8.77 7.12
CA ILE A 215 18.09 10.15 6.78
C ILE A 215 16.58 10.29 6.73
N GLY A 216 16.02 10.94 7.76
CA GLY A 216 14.60 11.14 8.02
C GLY A 216 14.12 10.39 9.26
N ALA A 217 13.71 11.12 10.32
CA ALA A 217 13.16 10.54 11.54
C ALA A 217 11.62 10.64 11.58
N GLY A 218 10.94 10.20 10.50
CA GLY A 218 9.56 9.77 10.56
C GLY A 218 9.49 8.33 11.08
N ALA A 219 8.29 7.75 11.24
CA ALA A 219 8.08 6.39 11.76
C ALA A 219 9.07 5.36 11.19
N VAL A 220 9.13 5.24 9.88
CA VAL A 220 10.01 4.26 9.18
C VAL A 220 11.50 4.47 9.49
N GLY A 221 11.96 5.72 9.62
CA GLY A 221 13.36 5.99 9.91
C GLY A 221 13.73 5.68 11.36
N ILE A 222 12.83 5.94 12.27
CA ILE A 222 12.96 5.60 13.70
C ILE A 222 13.09 4.10 13.86
N GLU A 223 12.15 3.34 13.27
CA GLU A 223 12.11 1.88 13.34
C GLU A 223 13.33 1.24 12.66
N ILE A 224 13.75 1.72 11.50
CA ILE A 224 14.98 1.25 10.83
C ILE A 224 16.21 1.46 11.70
N ALA A 225 16.37 2.63 12.30
CA ALA A 225 17.51 2.92 13.16
C ALA A 225 17.51 2.03 14.40
N GLY A 226 16.33 1.83 15.02
CA GLY A 226 16.12 0.94 16.16
C GLY A 226 16.45 -0.51 15.84
N ASP A 227 15.88 -1.06 14.77
CA ASP A 227 16.08 -2.45 14.36
C ASP A 227 17.54 -2.75 13.98
N ILE A 228 18.20 -1.84 13.25
CA ILE A 228 19.63 -1.99 12.93
C ILE A 228 20.45 -1.99 14.21
N LYS A 229 20.22 -1.05 15.13
CA LYS A 229 20.99 -0.95 16.37
C LYS A 229 20.75 -2.14 17.29
N THR A 230 19.53 -2.63 17.39
CA THR A 230 19.17 -3.82 18.17
C THR A 230 19.86 -5.08 17.60
N LYS A 231 19.85 -5.25 16.28
CA LYS A 231 20.46 -6.43 15.62
C LYS A 231 21.98 -6.37 15.63
N TYR A 232 22.57 -5.19 15.49
CA TYR A 232 24.00 -4.95 15.37
C TYR A 232 24.51 -3.89 16.38
N PRO A 233 24.53 -4.19 17.68
CA PRO A 233 24.78 -3.19 18.72
C PRO A 233 26.18 -2.54 18.65
N ALA A 234 27.15 -3.22 18.02
CA ALA A 234 28.50 -2.70 17.82
C ALA A 234 28.61 -1.65 16.72
N LYS A 235 27.61 -1.53 15.82
CA LYS A 235 27.64 -0.56 14.72
C LYS A 235 27.29 0.85 15.22
N THR A 236 27.90 1.84 14.58
CA THR A 236 27.49 3.24 14.73
C THR A 236 26.25 3.49 13.89
N VAL A 237 25.15 3.90 14.53
CA VAL A 237 23.92 4.26 13.83
C VAL A 237 23.64 5.75 14.08
N ASN A 238 23.47 6.50 13.00
CA ASN A 238 23.12 7.90 13.01
C ASN A 238 21.69 8.08 12.50
N LEU A 239 20.88 8.90 13.19
CA LEU A 239 19.54 9.30 12.77
C LEU A 239 19.51 10.80 12.54
N ILE A 240 19.21 11.23 11.30
CA ILE A 240 19.23 12.65 10.90
C ILE A 240 17.80 13.15 10.70
N HIS A 241 17.47 14.30 11.29
CA HIS A 241 16.17 14.95 11.13
C HIS A 241 16.31 16.46 10.89
N PRO A 242 15.52 17.04 9.94
CA PRO A 242 15.63 18.45 9.59
C PRO A 242 14.95 19.42 10.58
N HIS A 243 14.22 18.90 11.57
CA HIS A 243 13.48 19.68 12.58
C HIS A 243 14.03 19.45 14.00
N GLU A 244 13.50 20.21 14.95
CA GLU A 244 13.93 20.18 16.36
C GLU A 244 13.42 18.98 17.16
N SER A 245 12.40 18.27 16.63
CA SER A 245 11.80 17.08 17.26
C SER A 245 11.28 16.10 16.21
N PHE A 246 11.11 14.85 16.59
CA PHE A 246 10.56 13.79 15.74
C PHE A 246 9.64 12.85 16.55
N PRO A 247 8.75 12.10 15.86
CA PRO A 247 8.43 12.17 14.44
C PRO A 247 7.76 13.51 14.05
N PRO A 248 7.72 13.87 12.75
CA PRO A 248 7.16 15.14 12.30
C PRO A 248 5.62 15.22 12.40
N GLU A 249 4.96 14.11 12.63
CA GLU A 249 3.52 14.00 12.79
C GLU A 249 3.03 14.86 13.98
N PRO A 250 1.76 15.31 13.95
CA PRO A 250 1.20 16.20 14.98
C PRO A 250 0.82 15.45 16.26
N LEU A 251 1.83 14.85 16.90
CA LEU A 251 1.74 14.13 18.16
C LEU A 251 2.22 15.02 19.33
N SER A 252 1.91 14.61 20.56
CA SER A 252 2.28 15.35 21.76
C SER A 252 3.81 15.49 21.91
N ILE A 253 4.22 16.49 22.66
CA ILE A 253 5.64 16.65 22.98
C ILE A 253 6.14 15.52 23.90
N GLU A 254 5.25 14.97 24.73
CA GLU A 254 5.53 13.82 25.57
C GLU A 254 5.89 12.60 24.74
N PHE A 255 5.07 12.25 23.74
CA PHE A 255 5.37 11.16 22.82
C PHE A 255 6.71 11.33 22.10
N LYS A 256 6.96 12.54 21.58
CA LYS A 256 8.22 12.85 20.88
C LYS A 256 9.43 12.73 21.78
N ASN A 257 9.34 13.19 23.03
CA ASN A 257 10.42 13.07 24.00
C ASN A 257 10.65 11.62 24.40
N THR A 258 9.59 10.83 24.60
CA THR A 258 9.68 9.41 24.94
C THR A 258 10.35 8.61 23.81
N ILE A 259 9.97 8.85 22.55
CA ILE A 259 10.63 8.24 21.38
C ILE A 259 12.10 8.68 21.30
N GLN A 260 12.41 9.95 21.53
CA GLN A 260 13.79 10.42 21.50
C GLN A 260 14.63 9.74 22.58
N GLU A 261 14.14 9.65 23.81
CA GLU A 261 14.80 8.96 24.92
C GLU A 261 15.05 7.48 24.62
N SER A 262 14.07 6.80 24.04
CA SER A 262 14.19 5.42 23.60
C SER A 262 15.33 5.23 22.57
N ILE A 263 15.42 6.10 21.57
CA ILE A 263 16.47 6.09 20.55
C ILE A 263 17.86 6.41 21.13
N GLU A 264 17.95 7.40 22.04
CA GLU A 264 19.19 7.77 22.73
C GLU A 264 19.69 6.64 23.64
N THR A 265 18.77 6.02 24.41
CA THR A 265 19.07 4.91 25.31
C THR A 265 19.58 3.68 24.55
N ALA A 266 19.12 3.46 23.34
CA ALA A 266 19.65 2.43 22.45
C ALA A 266 21.06 2.73 21.92
N GLY A 267 21.60 3.93 22.15
CA GLY A 267 22.92 4.36 21.71
C GLY A 267 22.96 4.73 20.22
N ILE A 268 21.90 5.32 19.71
CA ILE A 268 21.80 5.87 18.35
C ILE A 268 22.14 7.36 18.42
N ASN A 269 23.02 7.84 17.54
CA ASN A 269 23.38 9.24 17.47
C ASN A 269 22.28 10.04 16.75
N ILE A 270 21.73 11.07 17.39
CA ILE A 270 20.67 11.90 16.83
C ILE A 270 21.24 13.24 16.36
N TYR A 271 20.89 13.62 15.11
CA TYR A 271 21.24 14.90 14.50
C TYR A 271 19.97 15.68 14.16
N LEU A 272 19.46 16.47 15.12
CA LEU A 272 18.33 17.38 14.93
C LEU A 272 18.74 18.63 14.17
N ASN A 273 17.76 19.36 13.63
CA ASN A 273 17.96 20.60 12.87
C ASN A 273 19.00 20.44 11.74
N THR A 274 19.14 19.19 11.23
CA THR A 274 20.18 18.81 10.28
C THR A 274 19.54 18.35 8.98
N ARG A 275 19.82 19.08 7.90
CA ARG A 275 19.38 18.76 6.56
C ARG A 275 20.56 18.38 5.67
N ILE A 276 20.45 17.26 4.97
CA ILE A 276 21.45 16.84 4.01
C ILE A 276 21.30 17.63 2.72
N LYS A 277 22.39 18.20 2.23
CA LYS A 277 22.48 18.90 0.96
C LYS A 277 22.67 17.92 -0.20
N HIS A 278 23.65 17.04 -0.08
CA HIS A 278 23.93 15.92 -0.98
C HIS A 278 24.97 14.97 -0.37
N GLN A 279 25.10 13.79 -0.96
CA GLN A 279 26.22 12.88 -0.70
C GLN A 279 27.45 13.35 -1.47
N LEU A 280 28.63 13.28 -0.87
CA LEU A 280 29.86 13.73 -1.50
C LEU A 280 30.23 12.84 -2.71
N PRO A 281 30.82 13.42 -3.78
CA PRO A 281 31.25 12.63 -4.94
C PRO A 281 32.28 11.57 -4.54
N ASN A 282 32.10 10.34 -5.06
CA ASN A 282 32.97 9.18 -4.80
C ASN A 282 33.13 8.81 -3.31
N SER A 283 32.19 9.18 -2.46
CA SER A 283 32.12 8.85 -1.05
C SER A 283 30.68 8.57 -0.65
N THR A 284 30.48 7.90 0.49
CA THR A 284 29.20 7.76 1.17
C THR A 284 28.96 8.86 2.21
N ASP A 285 29.97 9.72 2.46
CA ASP A 285 29.84 10.84 3.37
C ASP A 285 28.79 11.86 2.92
N LEU A 286 28.14 12.47 3.87
CA LEU A 286 27.02 13.39 3.66
C LEU A 286 27.42 14.82 3.98
N LEU A 287 27.20 15.76 3.06
CA LEU A 287 27.34 17.19 3.29
C LEU A 287 26.00 17.77 3.75
N THR A 288 26.01 18.44 4.88
CA THR A 288 24.83 19.14 5.41
C THR A 288 24.65 20.51 4.78
N THR A 289 23.48 21.12 4.93
CA THR A 289 23.21 22.50 4.50
C THR A 289 23.97 23.55 5.30
N SER A 290 24.53 23.19 6.47
CA SER A 290 25.43 23.99 7.28
C SER A 290 26.91 23.72 6.99
N ASP A 291 27.22 23.07 5.85
CA ASP A 291 28.55 22.72 5.36
C ASP A 291 29.37 21.82 6.31
N LYS A 292 28.70 21.06 7.19
CA LYS A 292 29.32 20.00 8.00
C LYS A 292 29.30 18.69 7.22
N VAL A 293 30.34 17.88 7.37
CA VAL A 293 30.43 16.52 6.83
C VAL A 293 30.08 15.51 7.91
N ILE A 294 29.18 14.58 7.57
CA ILE A 294 28.85 13.41 8.41
C ILE A 294 29.40 12.20 7.69
N SER A 295 30.34 11.51 8.34
CA SER A 295 30.93 10.28 7.79
C SER A 295 29.93 9.13 7.90
N SER A 296 29.84 8.32 6.84
CA SER A 296 28.92 7.19 6.74
C SER A 296 29.41 6.17 5.72
N ASP A 297 29.27 4.88 6.05
CA ASP A 297 29.55 3.78 5.12
C ASP A 297 28.30 3.41 4.30
N LEU A 298 27.10 3.60 4.88
CA LEU A 298 25.82 3.30 4.26
C LEU A 298 24.78 4.37 4.60
N ASN A 299 24.09 4.88 3.60
CA ASN A 299 23.02 5.86 3.75
C ASN A 299 21.66 5.25 3.41
N ILE A 300 20.71 5.28 4.35
CA ILE A 300 19.32 4.82 4.16
C ILE A 300 18.41 6.04 4.18
N TRP A 301 17.81 6.34 3.02
CA TRP A 301 16.90 7.47 2.85
C TRP A 301 15.46 7.03 3.10
N THR A 302 14.85 7.54 4.16
CA THR A 302 13.49 7.15 4.60
C THR A 302 12.43 8.21 4.29
N ASN A 303 12.84 9.33 3.69
CA ASN A 303 11.91 10.34 3.23
C ASN A 303 11.00 9.80 2.13
N SER A 304 9.72 10.19 2.18
CA SER A 304 8.76 9.83 1.12
C SER A 304 9.14 10.48 -0.21
N LYS A 305 8.93 9.74 -1.30
CA LYS A 305 8.84 10.28 -2.64
C LYS A 305 7.44 10.88 -2.90
N SER A 306 7.14 11.18 -4.13
CA SER A 306 5.79 11.61 -4.54
C SER A 306 4.79 10.45 -4.41
N ASN A 307 3.52 10.80 -4.28
CA ASN A 307 2.42 9.86 -4.47
C ASN A 307 2.44 9.26 -5.88
N ASN A 308 1.98 8.02 -6.01
CA ASN A 308 1.91 7.29 -7.28
C ASN A 308 0.70 7.77 -8.10
N THR A 309 0.78 8.98 -8.64
CA THR A 309 -0.29 9.67 -9.38
C THR A 309 0.07 10.01 -10.83
N ASN A 310 1.25 9.60 -11.30
CA ASN A 310 1.76 9.96 -12.64
C ASN A 310 0.93 9.41 -13.80
N PHE A 311 0.02 8.47 -13.51
CA PHE A 311 -0.92 7.92 -14.50
C PHE A 311 -2.16 8.78 -14.70
N LEU A 312 -2.41 9.77 -13.84
CA LEU A 312 -3.55 10.67 -14.00
C LEU A 312 -3.37 11.54 -15.25
N SER A 313 -4.45 11.73 -15.99
CA SER A 313 -4.47 12.67 -17.11
C SER A 313 -4.05 14.06 -16.65
N SER A 314 -3.52 14.87 -17.56
CA SER A 314 -3.11 16.26 -17.25
C SER A 314 -4.28 17.10 -16.75
N GLU A 315 -5.50 16.82 -17.17
CA GLU A 315 -6.70 17.47 -16.68
C GLU A 315 -6.96 17.13 -15.21
N PHE A 316 -6.92 15.84 -14.83
CA PHE A 316 -7.10 15.40 -13.46
C PHE A 316 -6.00 15.91 -12.55
N THR A 317 -4.74 15.85 -13.00
CA THR A 317 -3.60 16.38 -12.26
C THR A 317 -3.79 17.87 -11.92
N ARG A 318 -4.16 18.68 -12.90
CA ARG A 318 -4.36 20.12 -12.69
C ARG A 318 -5.54 20.43 -11.77
N LYS A 319 -6.60 19.62 -11.81
CA LYS A 319 -7.87 19.91 -11.17
C LYS A 319 -7.94 19.38 -9.73
N PHE A 320 -7.28 18.26 -9.43
CA PHE A 320 -7.47 17.54 -8.18
C PHE A 320 -6.20 17.32 -7.35
N ILE A 321 -5.01 17.52 -7.92
CA ILE A 321 -3.77 17.48 -7.13
C ILE A 321 -3.59 18.79 -6.39
N THR A 322 -3.56 18.70 -5.06
CA THR A 322 -3.40 19.86 -4.16
C THR A 322 -1.92 20.31 -4.07
N PRO A 323 -1.62 21.47 -3.51
CA PRO A 323 -0.24 21.92 -3.27
C PRO A 323 0.57 20.93 -2.41
N SER A 324 -0.09 20.18 -1.51
CA SER A 324 0.52 19.11 -0.71
C SER A 324 0.87 17.85 -1.53
N LYS A 325 0.57 17.84 -2.85
CA LYS A 325 0.73 16.69 -3.77
C LYS A 325 -0.18 15.50 -3.46
N ASN A 326 -1.21 15.71 -2.67
CA ASN A 326 -2.28 14.76 -2.42
C ASN A 326 -3.46 15.01 -3.38
N ILE A 327 -4.43 14.10 -3.38
CA ILE A 327 -5.64 14.22 -4.19
C ILE A 327 -6.80 14.72 -3.32
N SER A 328 -7.45 15.78 -3.77
CA SER A 328 -8.64 16.35 -3.10
C SER A 328 -9.84 15.41 -3.21
N VAL A 329 -10.53 15.20 -2.09
CA VAL A 329 -11.71 14.34 -1.98
C VAL A 329 -12.79 14.99 -1.13
N ASN A 330 -14.04 14.56 -1.35
CA ASN A 330 -15.15 14.91 -0.45
C ASN A 330 -15.22 13.95 0.76
N GLN A 331 -16.22 14.14 1.62
CA GLN A 331 -16.44 13.30 2.81
C GLN A 331 -16.76 11.82 2.52
N TYR A 332 -17.10 11.48 1.29
CA TYR A 332 -17.34 10.10 0.85
C TYR A 332 -16.13 9.48 0.13
N LEU A 333 -14.98 10.15 0.17
CA LEU A 333 -13.76 9.80 -0.54
C LEU A 333 -13.89 9.86 -2.07
N GLN A 334 -14.92 10.52 -2.58
CA GLN A 334 -15.06 10.76 -4.01
C GLN A 334 -14.12 11.89 -4.46
N LEU A 335 -13.57 11.74 -5.66
CA LEU A 335 -12.71 12.74 -6.30
C LEU A 335 -13.45 14.07 -6.42
N SER A 336 -12.99 15.09 -5.73
CA SER A 336 -13.67 16.38 -5.63
C SER A 336 -12.67 17.53 -5.66
N SER A 337 -13.01 18.62 -6.34
CA SER A 337 -12.19 19.83 -6.37
C SER A 337 -12.81 20.92 -5.50
N GLU A 338 -12.00 21.92 -5.12
CA GLU A 338 -12.46 23.12 -4.40
C GLU A 338 -13.55 23.91 -5.15
N SER A 339 -13.63 23.73 -6.47
CA SER A 339 -14.65 24.36 -7.34
C SER A 339 -15.94 23.55 -7.47
N ASP A 340 -16.25 22.70 -6.49
CA ASP A 340 -17.47 21.85 -6.40
C ASP A 340 -17.66 20.85 -7.56
N THR A 341 -16.60 20.55 -8.30
CA THR A 341 -16.68 19.47 -9.29
C THR A 341 -16.39 18.14 -8.60
N THR A 342 -17.39 17.29 -8.51
CA THR A 342 -17.27 15.93 -7.95
C THR A 342 -17.49 14.90 -9.06
N TYR A 343 -16.61 13.89 -9.09
CA TYR A 343 -16.79 12.69 -9.89
C TYR A 343 -17.33 11.59 -8.98
N GLU A 344 -18.65 11.35 -9.04
CA GLU A 344 -19.36 10.45 -8.12
C GLU A 344 -18.90 8.98 -8.21
N ASN A 345 -18.29 8.60 -9.32
CA ASN A 345 -17.80 7.25 -9.58
C ASN A 345 -16.29 7.07 -9.40
N PHE A 346 -15.56 8.10 -8.94
CA PHE A 346 -14.13 8.06 -8.67
C PHE A 346 -13.87 8.16 -7.17
N PHE A 347 -13.24 7.14 -6.60
CA PHE A 347 -12.87 7.10 -5.19
C PHE A 347 -11.35 7.10 -5.02
N VAL A 348 -10.85 7.79 -4.00
CA VAL A 348 -9.42 7.91 -3.71
C VAL A 348 -9.17 7.54 -2.26
N LEU A 349 -8.19 6.65 -2.01
CA LEU A 349 -7.97 6.05 -0.71
C LEU A 349 -6.49 6.06 -0.28
N GLY A 350 -6.28 5.82 1.01
CA GLY A 350 -4.96 5.60 1.58
C GLY A 350 -4.06 6.82 1.53
N ASP A 351 -2.81 6.64 1.15
CA ASP A 351 -1.80 7.70 1.15
C ASP A 351 -2.08 8.84 0.16
N LEU A 352 -2.94 8.60 -0.84
CA LEU A 352 -3.23 9.56 -1.89
C LEU A 352 -4.11 10.73 -1.44
N VAL A 353 -4.97 10.55 -0.43
CA VAL A 353 -5.99 11.53 -0.05
C VAL A 353 -5.41 12.77 0.62
N ASP A 354 -5.99 13.93 0.35
CA ASP A 354 -5.69 15.18 1.05
C ASP A 354 -6.61 15.34 2.26
N LEU A 355 -6.30 14.65 3.34
CA LEU A 355 -7.05 14.67 4.59
C LEU A 355 -6.12 14.92 5.78
N PRO A 356 -6.59 15.60 6.85
CA PRO A 356 -5.80 15.91 8.04
C PRO A 356 -5.71 14.68 8.96
N ILE A 357 -5.08 13.61 8.48
CA ILE A 357 -4.87 12.35 9.22
C ILE A 357 -3.40 11.93 9.15
N ILE A 358 -2.96 11.15 10.14
CA ILE A 358 -1.73 10.40 10.04
C ILE A 358 -1.99 9.20 9.12
N LYS A 359 -1.25 9.13 8.00
CA LYS A 359 -1.42 8.06 7.00
C LYS A 359 -0.97 6.73 7.61
N SER A 360 -1.87 5.76 7.69
CA SER A 360 -1.62 4.43 8.29
C SER A 360 -2.36 3.33 7.56
N ALA A 361 -1.91 2.08 7.75
CA ALA A 361 -2.61 0.90 7.24
C ALA A 361 -4.05 0.79 7.79
N GLY A 362 -4.26 1.16 9.06
CA GLY A 362 -5.59 1.17 9.67
C GLY A 362 -6.56 2.10 8.96
N TRP A 363 -6.15 3.36 8.71
CA TRP A 363 -6.95 4.30 7.93
C TRP A 363 -7.17 3.82 6.50
N ALA A 364 -6.13 3.27 5.85
CA ALA A 364 -6.24 2.74 4.49
C ALA A 364 -7.29 1.62 4.39
N MET A 365 -7.29 0.67 5.33
CA MET A 365 -8.29 -0.41 5.37
C MET A 365 -9.69 0.09 5.73
N PHE A 366 -9.81 1.03 6.65
CA PHE A 366 -11.09 1.67 6.99
C PHE A 366 -11.71 2.34 5.76
N MET A 367 -10.94 3.17 5.04
CA MET A 367 -11.39 3.83 3.80
C MET A 367 -11.82 2.81 2.74
N GLY A 368 -11.13 1.67 2.64
CA GLY A 368 -11.48 0.61 1.71
C GLY A 368 -12.86 0.01 2.01
N ARG A 369 -13.18 -0.28 3.27
CA ARG A 369 -14.50 -0.79 3.69
C ARG A 369 -15.61 0.23 3.43
N GLN A 370 -15.38 1.49 3.81
CA GLN A 370 -16.31 2.59 3.59
C GLN A 370 -16.63 2.79 2.10
N THR A 371 -15.59 2.83 1.27
CA THR A 371 -15.74 2.98 -0.18
C THR A 371 -16.50 1.82 -0.80
N ALA A 372 -16.24 0.59 -0.39
CA ALA A 372 -16.97 -0.58 -0.87
C ALA A 372 -18.47 -0.51 -0.53
N ASN A 373 -18.81 -0.04 0.67
CA ASN A 373 -20.20 0.19 1.06
C ASN A 373 -20.85 1.28 0.19
N ASN A 374 -20.16 2.40 -0.02
CA ASN A 374 -20.66 3.50 -0.85
C ASN A 374 -20.84 3.09 -2.32
N ILE A 375 -19.87 2.39 -2.93
CA ILE A 375 -19.99 1.87 -4.30
C ILE A 375 -21.16 0.90 -4.42
N THR A 376 -21.34 0.01 -3.45
CA THR A 376 -22.45 -0.95 -3.45
C THR A 376 -23.79 -0.21 -3.42
N ASN A 377 -23.94 0.81 -2.56
CA ASN A 377 -25.16 1.60 -2.48
C ASN A 377 -25.39 2.44 -3.75
N LEU A 378 -24.37 3.01 -4.35
CA LEU A 378 -24.48 3.68 -5.66
C LEU A 378 -25.01 2.74 -6.74
N ILE A 379 -24.50 1.50 -6.80
CA ILE A 379 -24.93 0.50 -7.78
C ILE A 379 -26.41 0.12 -7.62
N PHE A 380 -26.88 -0.09 -6.37
CA PHE A 380 -28.21 -0.63 -6.11
C PHE A 380 -29.26 0.43 -5.77
N ASN A 381 -28.87 1.51 -5.13
CA ASN A 381 -29.76 2.55 -4.58
C ASN A 381 -29.56 3.93 -5.23
N GLY A 382 -28.44 4.15 -5.94
CA GLY A 382 -28.14 5.43 -6.61
C GLY A 382 -27.58 6.52 -5.70
N GLU A 383 -27.15 6.20 -4.48
CA GLU A 383 -26.64 7.17 -3.50
C GLU A 383 -25.48 6.63 -2.68
N VAL A 384 -24.61 7.53 -2.17
CA VAL A 384 -23.60 7.23 -1.16
C VAL A 384 -24.21 7.38 0.23
N VAL A 385 -23.86 6.50 1.16
CA VAL A 385 -24.53 6.40 2.47
C VAL A 385 -23.61 6.61 3.67
N GLU A 386 -22.29 6.39 3.50
CA GLU A 386 -21.34 6.38 4.60
C GLU A 386 -20.27 7.46 4.42
N PRO A 387 -20.42 8.63 5.08
CA PRO A 387 -19.40 9.66 5.08
C PRO A 387 -18.21 9.26 5.98
N LEU A 388 -17.06 9.90 5.79
CA LEU A 388 -15.96 9.87 6.77
C LEU A 388 -16.49 10.39 8.11
N PRO A 389 -15.96 9.85 9.24
CA PRO A 389 -16.24 10.43 10.54
C PRO A 389 -15.73 11.88 10.60
N ASP A 390 -16.22 12.66 11.54
CA ASP A 390 -15.73 14.02 11.76
C ASP A 390 -14.28 13.97 12.26
N LEU A 391 -13.33 14.13 11.33
CA LEU A 391 -11.90 14.05 11.59
C LEU A 391 -11.38 15.06 12.61
N LYS A 392 -12.12 16.16 12.84
CA LYS A 392 -11.74 17.17 13.86
C LYS A 392 -11.85 16.64 15.28
N ASN A 393 -12.74 15.66 15.48
CA ASN A 393 -13.01 15.05 16.79
C ASN A 393 -12.23 13.74 17.00
N ILE A 394 -11.43 13.32 16.02
CA ILE A 394 -10.57 12.13 16.16
C ILE A 394 -9.16 12.59 16.51
N PRO A 395 -8.66 12.29 17.71
CA PRO A 395 -7.26 12.62 18.06
C PRO A 395 -6.30 11.88 17.14
N PHE A 396 -5.17 12.53 16.87
CA PHE A 396 -4.06 11.84 16.22
C PHE A 396 -3.57 10.72 17.14
N GLY A 397 -3.07 9.66 16.53
CA GLY A 397 -2.51 8.54 17.27
C GLY A 397 -1.51 7.78 16.43
N MET A 398 -0.51 7.23 17.10
CA MET A 398 0.55 6.44 16.49
C MET A 398 1.10 5.43 17.49
N VAL A 399 1.53 4.30 16.98
CA VAL A 399 2.33 3.31 17.71
C VAL A 399 3.61 3.11 16.91
N LEU A 400 4.77 3.19 17.57
CA LEU A 400 6.10 3.04 16.95
C LEU A 400 6.95 2.07 17.74
N ILE A 401 7.82 1.35 17.04
CA ILE A 401 8.92 0.59 17.63
C ILE A 401 10.16 1.50 17.65
N GLY A 402 10.59 1.86 18.85
CA GLY A 402 11.74 2.71 19.10
C GLY A 402 13.06 1.95 19.17
N GLY A 403 13.98 2.44 20.02
CA GLY A 403 15.22 1.74 20.35
C GLY A 403 14.96 0.51 21.21
N ASN A 404 15.85 -0.49 21.15
CA ASN A 404 15.78 -1.72 21.95
C ASN A 404 14.45 -2.49 21.85
N ASN A 405 13.73 -2.38 20.70
CA ASN A 405 12.39 -2.91 20.45
C ASN A 405 11.30 -2.35 21.39
N GLU A 406 11.54 -1.24 22.05
CA GLU A 406 10.57 -0.59 22.90
C GLU A 406 9.38 -0.06 22.09
N ILE A 407 8.16 -0.36 22.50
CA ILE A 407 6.95 0.07 21.80
C ILE A 407 6.35 1.28 22.51
N VAL A 408 6.36 2.42 21.81
CA VAL A 408 5.79 3.67 22.31
C VAL A 408 4.52 3.98 21.55
N SER A 409 3.45 4.25 22.27
CA SER A 409 2.15 4.59 21.69
C SER A 409 1.64 5.94 22.19
N GLU A 410 0.96 6.66 21.33
CA GLU A 410 0.04 7.73 21.70
C GLU A 410 -1.30 7.48 21.04
N LEU A 411 -2.30 7.12 21.82
CA LEU A 411 -3.67 6.90 21.35
C LEU A 411 -4.63 7.60 22.30
N CYS A 412 -5.61 8.32 21.72
CA CYS A 412 -6.57 9.10 22.50
C CYS A 412 -5.94 10.15 23.45
N GLY A 413 -4.71 10.58 23.16
CA GLY A 413 -3.97 11.56 23.96
C GLY A 413 -3.22 10.97 25.17
N GLU A 414 -3.19 9.64 25.30
CA GLU A 414 -2.40 8.94 26.33
C GLU A 414 -1.13 8.38 25.72
N VAL A 415 0.02 8.64 26.34
CA VAL A 415 1.32 8.11 25.95
C VAL A 415 1.67 6.93 26.84
N GLU A 416 1.99 5.80 26.23
CA GLU A 416 2.33 4.58 26.94
C GLU A 416 3.57 3.93 26.33
N VAL A 417 4.36 3.25 27.18
CA VAL A 417 5.53 2.47 26.79
C VAL A 417 5.26 1.01 27.12
N ASP A 418 5.52 0.13 26.15
CA ASP A 418 5.38 -1.33 26.27
C ASP A 418 4.01 -1.78 26.81
N ASN A 419 2.94 -1.08 26.44
CA ASN A 419 1.58 -1.55 26.74
C ASN A 419 1.39 -2.95 26.16
N GLU A 420 0.95 -3.91 27.02
CA GLU A 420 0.86 -5.34 26.69
C GLU A 420 0.03 -5.61 25.42
N HIS A 421 -1.05 -4.86 25.21
CA HIS A 421 -1.89 -5.00 24.02
C HIS A 421 -1.14 -4.62 22.75
N TYR A 422 -0.41 -3.49 22.77
CA TYR A 422 0.35 -3.04 21.60
C TYR A 422 1.60 -3.87 21.37
N VAL A 423 2.25 -4.37 22.43
CA VAL A 423 3.37 -5.32 22.30
C VAL A 423 2.92 -6.56 21.52
N GLN A 424 1.75 -7.14 21.85
CA GLN A 424 1.22 -8.30 21.14
C GLN A 424 0.89 -8.00 19.67
N GLU A 425 0.35 -6.81 19.36
CA GLU A 425 -0.02 -6.43 18.00
C GLU A 425 1.18 -6.02 17.14
N TYR A 426 2.20 -5.40 17.73
CA TYR A 426 3.30 -4.78 16.99
C TYR A 426 4.58 -5.60 16.93
N GLN A 427 4.74 -6.66 17.74
CA GLN A 427 5.89 -7.56 17.68
C GLN A 427 6.14 -8.17 16.29
N ASP A 428 5.07 -8.33 15.49
CA ASP A 428 5.10 -8.82 14.11
C ASP A 428 4.84 -7.70 13.08
N TYR A 429 4.98 -6.44 13.48
CA TYR A 429 4.65 -5.27 12.64
C TYR A 429 3.23 -5.34 12.09
N CYS A 430 2.30 -5.75 12.92
CA CYS A 430 0.87 -5.81 12.65
C CYS A 430 0.44 -6.75 11.50
N ILE A 431 1.30 -7.63 10.98
CA ILE A 431 0.88 -8.53 9.89
C ILE A 431 -0.28 -9.43 10.30
N GLY A 432 -0.29 -9.91 11.55
CA GLY A 432 -1.40 -10.70 12.10
C GLY A 432 -2.72 -9.92 12.10
N LYS A 433 -2.69 -8.66 12.55
CA LYS A 433 -3.86 -7.76 12.54
C LYS A 433 -4.32 -7.43 11.11
N VAL A 434 -3.40 -7.20 10.19
CA VAL A 434 -3.70 -6.95 8.77
C VAL A 434 -4.38 -8.17 8.17
N ARG A 435 -3.83 -9.37 8.37
CA ARG A 435 -4.43 -10.63 7.91
C ARG A 435 -5.84 -10.84 8.45
N ALA A 436 -6.03 -10.67 9.76
CA ALA A 436 -7.34 -10.78 10.39
C ALA A 436 -8.35 -9.76 9.84
N THR A 437 -7.92 -8.51 9.60
CA THR A 437 -8.79 -7.45 9.07
C THR A 437 -9.19 -7.71 7.61
N LEU A 438 -8.30 -8.26 6.81
CA LEU A 438 -8.54 -8.58 5.40
C LEU A 438 -9.12 -10.00 5.21
N ASP A 439 -9.29 -10.75 6.28
CA ASP A 439 -9.81 -12.14 6.27
C ASP A 439 -8.95 -13.05 5.35
N MET A 440 -7.63 -13.00 5.61
CA MET A 440 -6.59 -13.71 4.84
C MET A 440 -6.13 -14.99 5.51
#